data_1ea6c86719c8515352cd622ae6c20153
#
_entry.id   1ea6c86719c8515352cd622ae6c20153
#
_cell.length_a   1.000
_cell.length_b   1.000
_cell.length_c   1.000
_cell.angle_alpha   90.00
_cell.angle_beta   90.00
_cell.angle_gamma   90.00
#
_symmetry.space_group_name_H-M   'P 1'
#
loop_
_entity.id
_entity.type
_entity.pdbx_description
1 polymer ?
#
loop_
_entity_poly.entity_id
_entity_poly.type
_entity_poly.pdbx_seq_one_letter_code
_entity_poly.pdbx_strand_id
1 'polypeptide(L)'
;MRSLLCLATSLLVILWGCKQQRDATVARDACSLISKQEIESVQNAPVKEAKSSEHLDGTFRVSQCLYTVAEFSKSVSLALIQPDQKQRGARTPKDFWKEKFDPYENEEPQTKTRNEKEEGPAPKKIVGLGDEAYWVANRFGGILYVLKGDAFISIGVGGTDDQETKLKKSKALAQKALQRL
;
A
#
# COMPACT_ATOMS: atom_id res chain seq x y z
N MET A 1 -58.73 -5.73 54.74
CA MET A 1 -57.49 -6.07 55.43
C MET A 1 -56.62 -6.96 54.58
N ARG A 2 -55.95 -6.49 53.63
CA ARG A 2 -54.81 -7.16 52.94
C ARG A 2 -54.19 -6.14 52.02
N SER A 3 -53.05 -5.56 52.45
CA SER A 3 -52.20 -4.68 51.68
C SER A 3 -51.55 -5.45 50.53
N LEU A 4 -51.71 -4.96 49.31
CA LEU A 4 -50.89 -5.38 48.16
C LEU A 4 -49.85 -4.31 47.92
N LEU A 5 -48.60 -4.65 48.20
CA LEU A 5 -47.43 -3.89 47.83
C LEU A 5 -47.12 -4.17 46.33
N CYS A 6 -47.27 -3.15 45.49
CA CYS A 6 -46.73 -3.18 44.11
C CYS A 6 -45.26 -2.78 44.14
N LEU A 7 -44.37 -3.72 43.94
CA LEU A 7 -42.94 -3.53 43.66
C LEU A 7 -42.77 -3.18 42.17
N ALA A 8 -42.51 -1.90 41.90
CA ALA A 8 -42.08 -1.45 40.56
C ALA A 8 -40.59 -1.67 40.42
N THR A 9 -40.18 -2.69 39.64
CA THR A 9 -38.80 -2.94 39.25
C THR A 9 -38.46 -2.08 38.00
N SER A 10 -37.77 -0.97 38.21
CA SER A 10 -37.20 -0.16 37.13
C SER A 10 -36.02 -0.91 36.47
N LEU A 11 -36.21 -1.36 35.24
CA LEU A 11 -35.18 -1.98 34.40
C LEU A 11 -34.31 -0.85 33.81
N LEU A 12 -33.15 -0.59 34.40
CA LEU A 12 -32.16 0.36 33.88
C LEU A 12 -31.41 -0.30 32.74
N VAL A 13 -31.80 -0.02 31.49
CA VAL A 13 -31.08 -0.44 30.30
C VAL A 13 -29.85 0.46 30.11
N ILE A 14 -28.69 -0.03 30.53
CA ILE A 14 -27.41 0.64 30.30
C ILE A 14 -27.02 0.39 28.83
N LEU A 15 -27.28 1.37 27.96
CA LEU A 15 -26.74 1.39 26.59
C LEU A 15 -25.22 1.64 26.66
N TRP A 16 -24.46 0.56 26.67
CA TRP A 16 -23.02 0.63 26.38
C TRP A 16 -22.85 0.99 24.89
N GLY A 17 -22.72 2.28 24.63
CA GLY A 17 -22.25 2.76 23.34
C GLY A 17 -20.83 2.26 23.14
N CYS A 18 -20.63 1.23 22.32
CA CYS A 18 -19.33 0.90 21.77
C CYS A 18 -18.83 2.11 20.98
N LYS A 19 -18.03 2.98 21.62
CA LYS A 19 -17.14 3.88 20.89
C LYS A 19 -16.20 2.97 20.09
N GLN A 20 -16.47 2.85 18.80
CA GLN A 20 -15.54 2.25 17.85
C GLN A 20 -14.28 3.11 17.88
N GLN A 21 -13.33 2.66 18.68
CA GLN A 21 -12.00 3.24 18.75
C GLN A 21 -11.40 2.98 17.37
N ARG A 22 -11.34 4.02 16.54
CA ARG A 22 -10.56 3.97 15.30
C ARG A 22 -9.13 3.70 15.74
N ASP A 23 -8.66 2.49 15.50
CA ASP A 23 -7.28 2.12 15.77
C ASP A 23 -6.39 3.17 15.12
N ALA A 24 -5.65 3.89 15.97
CA ALA A 24 -4.59 4.76 15.49
C ALA A 24 -3.63 3.87 14.70
N THR A 25 -3.59 4.06 13.41
CA THR A 25 -2.77 3.26 12.50
C THR A 25 -1.32 3.39 12.97
N VAL A 26 -0.81 2.36 13.65
CA VAL A 26 0.58 2.35 14.11
C VAL A 26 1.47 2.54 12.89
N ALA A 27 2.34 3.54 12.95
CA ALA A 27 3.29 3.79 11.88
C ALA A 27 4.15 2.55 11.68
N ARG A 28 4.06 1.95 10.50
CA ARG A 28 4.79 0.72 10.15
C ARG A 28 6.03 1.04 9.35
N ASP A 29 7.08 0.26 9.55
CA ASP A 29 8.29 0.29 8.74
C ASP A 29 8.09 -0.60 7.49
N ALA A 30 8.49 -0.10 6.33
CA ALA A 30 8.41 -0.85 5.08
C ALA A 30 9.19 -2.18 5.13
N CYS A 31 10.34 -2.23 5.81
CA CYS A 31 11.12 -3.47 5.94
C CYS A 31 10.39 -4.55 6.78
N SER A 32 9.39 -4.18 7.58
CA SER A 32 8.58 -5.15 8.33
C SER A 32 7.54 -5.88 7.48
N LEU A 33 7.23 -5.36 6.29
CA LEU A 33 6.17 -5.88 5.43
C LEU A 33 6.59 -7.08 4.59
N ILE A 34 7.90 -7.22 4.29
CA ILE A 34 8.43 -8.33 3.48
C ILE A 34 9.73 -8.81 4.13
N SER A 35 9.84 -10.10 4.40
CA SER A 35 11.06 -10.68 4.95
C SER A 35 12.16 -10.84 3.87
N LYS A 36 13.42 -10.93 4.32
CA LYS A 36 14.55 -11.22 3.41
C LYS A 36 14.33 -12.52 2.64
N GLN A 37 13.84 -13.57 3.29
CA GLN A 37 13.58 -14.88 2.69
C GLN A 37 12.51 -14.81 1.59
N GLU A 38 11.49 -13.96 1.75
CA GLU A 38 10.49 -13.75 0.71
C GLU A 38 11.07 -13.02 -0.51
N ILE A 39 11.97 -12.06 -0.31
CA ILE A 39 12.70 -11.41 -1.40
C ILE A 39 13.62 -12.43 -2.09
N GLU A 40 14.38 -13.22 -1.34
CA GLU A 40 15.28 -14.25 -1.85
C GLU A 40 14.54 -15.27 -2.72
N SER A 41 13.36 -15.73 -2.26
CA SER A 41 12.54 -16.68 -3.01
C SER A 41 12.04 -16.13 -4.35
N VAL A 42 11.77 -14.83 -4.44
CA VAL A 42 11.26 -14.17 -5.64
C VAL A 42 12.41 -13.79 -6.59
N GLN A 43 13.53 -13.31 -6.05
CA GLN A 43 14.69 -12.89 -6.85
C GLN A 43 15.65 -14.04 -7.19
N ASN A 44 15.48 -15.18 -6.52
CA ASN A 44 16.39 -16.33 -6.61
C ASN A 44 17.86 -15.92 -6.36
N ALA A 45 18.05 -15.05 -5.35
CA ALA A 45 19.35 -14.53 -4.98
C ALA A 45 19.35 -14.15 -3.48
N PRO A 46 20.44 -14.42 -2.73
CA PRO A 46 20.50 -14.09 -1.31
C PRO A 46 20.52 -12.58 -1.07
N VAL A 47 19.74 -12.13 -0.09
CA VAL A 47 19.70 -10.72 0.34
C VAL A 47 20.88 -10.42 1.23
N LYS A 48 21.75 -9.52 0.81
CA LYS A 48 22.90 -9.04 1.61
C LYS A 48 22.44 -8.09 2.71
N GLU A 49 21.59 -7.14 2.35
CA GLU A 49 21.15 -6.08 3.25
C GLU A 49 19.70 -5.72 3.01
N ALA A 50 18.99 -5.34 4.08
CA ALA A 50 17.70 -4.64 4.01
C ALA A 50 17.89 -3.31 4.75
N LYS A 51 17.86 -2.21 4.00
CA LYS A 51 18.09 -0.86 4.51
C LYS A 51 16.77 -0.10 4.58
N SER A 52 16.37 0.26 5.81
CA SER A 52 15.22 1.11 6.06
C SER A 52 15.61 2.59 5.98
N SER A 53 14.72 3.41 5.45
CA SER A 53 14.77 4.87 5.55
C SER A 53 13.35 5.41 5.68
N GLU A 54 13.24 6.57 6.32
CA GLU A 54 11.96 7.22 6.56
C GLU A 54 12.10 8.73 6.41
N HIS A 55 11.07 9.35 5.84
CA HIS A 55 10.96 10.80 5.76
C HIS A 55 9.49 11.23 5.74
N LEU A 56 9.24 12.50 6.03
CA LEU A 56 7.95 13.13 5.84
C LEU A 56 7.96 13.84 4.47
N ASP A 57 6.95 13.57 3.66
CA ASP A 57 6.70 14.25 2.40
C ASP A 57 5.37 15.00 2.50
N GLY A 58 5.46 16.27 2.90
CA GLY A 58 4.29 17.09 3.19
C GLY A 58 3.45 16.49 4.31
N THR A 59 2.33 15.86 3.97
CA THR A 59 1.36 15.26 4.90
C THR A 59 1.49 13.75 5.03
N PHE A 60 2.45 13.15 4.33
CA PHE A 60 2.65 11.71 4.29
C PHE A 60 3.89 11.31 5.06
N ARG A 61 3.80 10.19 5.72
CA ARG A 61 4.95 9.44 6.19
C ARG A 61 5.34 8.43 5.12
N VAL A 62 6.54 8.54 4.60
CA VAL A 62 7.09 7.64 3.60
C VAL A 62 8.17 6.79 4.28
N SER A 63 7.90 5.50 4.44
CA SER A 63 8.88 4.51 4.87
C SER A 63 9.34 3.71 3.66
N GLN A 64 10.64 3.53 3.50
CA GLN A 64 11.23 2.80 2.37
C GLN A 64 12.10 1.67 2.87
N CYS A 65 12.11 0.55 2.14
CA CYS A 65 13.04 -0.56 2.35
C CYS A 65 13.72 -0.92 1.04
N LEU A 66 15.04 -0.87 1.04
CA LEU A 66 15.86 -1.34 -0.07
C LEU A 66 16.51 -2.68 0.30
N TYR A 67 16.13 -3.73 -0.39
CA TYR A 67 16.74 -5.05 -0.30
C TYR A 67 17.81 -5.18 -1.37
N THR A 68 19.07 -5.21 -0.96
CA THR A 68 20.20 -5.38 -1.87
C THR A 68 20.64 -6.84 -1.92
N VAL A 69 20.94 -7.31 -3.13
CA VAL A 69 21.51 -8.63 -3.38
C VAL A 69 22.92 -8.49 -3.95
N ALA A 70 23.63 -9.61 -4.17
CA ALA A 70 25.01 -9.58 -4.67
C ALA A 70 25.13 -8.80 -5.99
N GLU A 71 24.19 -9.01 -6.91
CA GLU A 71 24.05 -8.24 -8.15
C GLU A 71 23.08 -7.08 -7.88
N PHE A 72 23.62 -5.89 -7.64
CA PHE A 72 22.83 -4.71 -7.24
C PHE A 72 21.66 -4.42 -8.18
N SER A 73 21.80 -4.67 -9.46
CA SER A 73 20.74 -4.52 -10.47
C SER A 73 19.48 -5.34 -10.15
N LYS A 74 19.60 -6.44 -9.40
CA LYS A 74 18.47 -7.29 -8.94
C LYS A 74 17.87 -6.86 -7.59
N SER A 75 18.27 -5.73 -7.04
CA SER A 75 17.71 -5.21 -5.78
C SER A 75 16.22 -4.95 -5.89
N VAL A 76 15.53 -5.01 -4.75
CA VAL A 76 14.09 -4.75 -4.65
C VAL A 76 13.87 -3.53 -3.79
N SER A 77 13.05 -2.60 -4.24
CA SER A 77 12.59 -1.45 -3.46
C SER A 77 11.13 -1.61 -3.07
N LEU A 78 10.83 -1.33 -1.80
CA LEU A 78 9.49 -1.23 -1.27
C LEU A 78 9.33 0.13 -0.61
N ALA A 79 8.28 0.86 -0.94
CA ALA A 79 7.89 2.03 -0.16
C ALA A 79 6.48 1.83 0.39
N LEU A 80 6.26 2.32 1.61
CA LEU A 80 4.98 2.39 2.29
C LEU A 80 4.67 3.85 2.56
N ILE A 81 3.56 4.31 2.03
CA ILE A 81 3.06 5.67 2.19
C ILE A 81 1.83 5.63 3.11
N GLN A 82 1.93 6.30 4.25
CA GLN A 82 0.93 6.33 5.30
C GLN A 82 0.55 7.78 5.65
N PRO A 83 -0.66 8.02 6.23
CA PRO A 83 -0.99 9.33 6.79
C PRO A 83 0.00 9.71 7.91
N ASP A 84 0.41 10.97 7.97
CA ASP A 84 1.08 11.48 9.16
C ASP A 84 0.03 11.77 10.23
N GLN A 85 0.11 11.04 11.35
CA GLN A 85 -0.84 11.19 12.47
C GLN A 85 -0.79 12.56 13.13
N LYS A 86 0.29 13.32 12.95
CA LYS A 86 0.44 14.66 13.53
C LYS A 86 -0.27 15.74 12.71
N GLN A 87 -0.60 15.45 11.46
CA GLN A 87 -1.20 16.39 10.51
C GLN A 87 -2.64 15.98 10.14
N ARG A 88 -3.53 15.94 11.13
CA ARG A 88 -4.94 15.62 10.91
C ARG A 88 -5.63 16.71 10.07
N GLY A 89 -6.36 16.32 9.04
CA GLY A 89 -7.12 17.22 8.16
C GLY A 89 -6.36 17.69 6.92
N ALA A 90 -5.13 17.25 6.75
CA ALA A 90 -4.37 17.46 5.53
C ALA A 90 -4.68 16.37 4.46
N ARG A 91 -4.17 16.55 3.25
CA ARG A 91 -4.24 15.60 2.14
C ARG A 91 -3.81 14.21 2.59
N THR A 92 -4.62 13.20 2.29
CA THR A 92 -4.36 11.81 2.64
C THR A 92 -3.62 11.06 1.52
N PRO A 93 -2.96 9.91 1.80
CA PRO A 93 -2.41 9.05 0.76
C PRO A 93 -3.48 8.61 -0.26
N LYS A 94 -4.73 8.45 0.17
CA LYS A 94 -5.85 8.13 -0.71
C LYS A 94 -6.22 9.29 -1.64
N ASP A 95 -6.13 10.53 -1.20
CA ASP A 95 -6.34 11.71 -2.05
C ASP A 95 -5.24 11.79 -3.12
N PHE A 96 -3.98 11.57 -2.72
CA PHE A 96 -2.87 11.48 -3.66
C PHE A 96 -3.05 10.34 -4.67
N TRP A 97 -3.55 9.18 -4.20
CA TRP A 97 -3.85 8.03 -5.06
C TRP A 97 -4.85 8.40 -6.14
N LYS A 98 -5.96 9.03 -5.76
CA LYS A 98 -6.99 9.48 -6.70
C LYS A 98 -6.44 10.45 -7.73
N GLU A 99 -5.74 11.48 -7.30
CA GLU A 99 -5.13 12.45 -8.22
C GLU A 99 -4.19 11.77 -9.24
N LYS A 100 -3.47 10.74 -8.80
CA LYS A 100 -2.52 10.02 -9.65
C LYS A 100 -3.18 9.03 -10.62
N PHE A 101 -4.25 8.34 -10.20
CA PHE A 101 -4.78 7.19 -10.93
C PHE A 101 -6.22 7.35 -11.43
N ASP A 102 -7.08 8.21 -10.83
CA ASP A 102 -8.46 8.45 -11.31
C ASP A 102 -8.52 8.82 -12.80
N PRO A 103 -7.57 9.59 -13.37
CA PRO A 103 -7.59 9.86 -14.81
C PRO A 103 -7.55 8.62 -15.71
N TYR A 104 -7.11 7.48 -15.16
CA TYR A 104 -6.96 6.21 -15.87
C TYR A 104 -8.05 5.18 -15.53
N GLU A 105 -8.98 5.48 -14.60
CA GLU A 105 -10.01 4.52 -14.17
C GLU A 105 -11.02 4.17 -15.26
N ASN A 106 -11.35 5.15 -16.10
CA ASN A 106 -12.40 5.04 -17.12
C ASN A 106 -11.84 5.02 -18.55
N GLU A 107 -10.53 4.93 -18.71
CA GLU A 107 -9.94 4.81 -20.03
C GLU A 107 -9.96 3.34 -20.48
N GLU A 108 -10.88 2.99 -21.39
CA GLU A 108 -10.62 1.90 -22.34
C GLU A 108 -9.28 2.19 -23.03
N PRO A 109 -8.51 1.16 -23.43
CA PRO A 109 -7.21 1.35 -24.08
C PRO A 109 -7.41 2.05 -25.45
N GLN A 110 -7.73 3.32 -25.39
CA GLN A 110 -7.80 4.17 -26.57
C GLN A 110 -6.41 4.81 -26.76
N THR A 111 -5.89 4.59 -27.94
CA THR A 111 -4.80 5.34 -28.55
C THR A 111 -5.12 6.84 -28.55
N LYS A 112 -4.96 7.51 -27.42
CA LYS A 112 -4.96 8.99 -27.40
C LYS A 112 -3.58 9.46 -27.80
N THR A 113 -3.52 10.15 -28.92
CA THR A 113 -2.49 11.09 -29.34
C THR A 113 -2.38 12.22 -28.30
N ARG A 114 -1.81 11.91 -27.14
CA ARG A 114 -1.33 12.89 -26.17
C ARG A 114 0.16 13.09 -26.50
N ASN A 115 0.61 14.31 -26.46
CA ASN A 115 1.98 14.68 -26.84
C ASN A 115 2.99 13.71 -26.22
N GLU A 116 3.48 12.74 -27.02
CA GLU A 116 4.28 11.57 -26.64
C GLU A 116 5.69 11.88 -26.14
N LYS A 117 6.02 13.15 -25.86
CA LYS A 117 7.41 13.52 -25.59
C LYS A 117 7.86 13.47 -24.15
N GLU A 118 6.97 13.33 -23.15
CA GLU A 118 7.37 13.37 -21.73
C GLU A 118 6.70 12.38 -20.77
N GLU A 119 5.64 11.68 -21.17
CA GLU A 119 4.96 10.71 -20.29
C GLU A 119 5.15 9.28 -20.80
N GLY A 120 5.65 8.40 -19.93
CA GLY A 120 5.73 6.97 -20.20
C GLY A 120 4.36 6.33 -20.47
N PRO A 121 4.28 5.02 -20.77
CA PRO A 121 3.03 4.34 -21.07
C PRO A 121 2.02 4.50 -19.93
N ALA A 122 0.72 4.60 -20.27
CA ALA A 122 -0.36 4.74 -19.31
C ALA A 122 -0.34 3.63 -18.24
N PRO A 123 -0.67 3.94 -16.97
CA PRO A 123 -0.77 2.94 -15.91
C PRO A 123 -1.76 1.83 -16.27
N LYS A 124 -1.35 0.57 -16.08
CA LYS A 124 -2.22 -0.59 -16.30
C LYS A 124 -2.88 -1.01 -15.00
N LYS A 125 -4.22 -1.01 -14.95
CA LYS A 125 -5.00 -1.49 -13.79
C LYS A 125 -4.74 -2.98 -13.55
N ILE A 126 -4.52 -3.37 -12.29
CA ILE A 126 -4.30 -4.74 -11.84
C ILE A 126 -5.45 -5.15 -10.94
N VAL A 127 -6.19 -6.17 -11.34
CA VAL A 127 -7.37 -6.65 -10.61
C VAL A 127 -6.97 -7.65 -9.51
N GLY A 128 -7.70 -7.65 -8.40
CA GLY A 128 -7.60 -8.66 -7.33
C GLY A 128 -6.39 -8.47 -6.40
N LEU A 129 -5.88 -7.25 -6.28
CA LEU A 129 -4.76 -6.94 -5.41
C LEU A 129 -5.02 -5.64 -4.63
N GLY A 130 -5.11 -5.73 -3.30
CA GLY A 130 -5.50 -4.60 -2.45
C GLY A 130 -6.92 -4.12 -2.73
N ASP A 131 -7.18 -2.86 -2.45
CA ASP A 131 -8.44 -2.20 -2.81
C ASP A 131 -8.38 -1.75 -4.28
N GLU A 132 -7.21 -1.24 -4.70
CA GLU A 132 -6.88 -0.88 -6.08
C GLU A 132 -5.38 -1.12 -6.33
N ALA A 133 -5.01 -1.41 -7.57
CA ALA A 133 -3.62 -1.55 -7.95
C ALA A 133 -3.36 -1.14 -9.41
N TYR A 134 -2.16 -0.55 -9.63
CA TYR A 134 -1.71 -0.14 -10.95
C TYR A 134 -0.24 -0.52 -11.17
N TRP A 135 0.04 -1.00 -12.37
CA TRP A 135 1.39 -1.18 -12.87
C TRP A 135 1.78 0.02 -13.74
N VAL A 136 2.84 0.69 -13.36
CA VAL A 136 3.40 1.83 -14.11
C VAL A 136 4.71 1.37 -14.74
N ALA A 137 4.67 1.13 -16.04
CA ALA A 137 5.85 0.72 -16.79
C ALA A 137 6.85 1.88 -16.92
N ASN A 138 8.14 1.56 -16.89
CA ASN A 138 9.22 2.50 -17.11
C ASN A 138 10.41 1.82 -17.79
N ARG A 139 11.48 2.58 -18.08
CA ARG A 139 12.69 2.04 -18.74
C ARG A 139 13.42 0.93 -17.96
N PHE A 140 13.12 0.77 -16.67
CA PHE A 140 13.72 -0.28 -15.83
C PHE A 140 12.78 -1.48 -15.62
N GLY A 141 11.61 -1.48 -16.26
CA GLY A 141 10.58 -2.52 -16.19
C GLY A 141 9.26 -1.97 -15.68
N GLY A 142 9.21 -1.44 -14.47
CA GLY A 142 8.02 -0.81 -13.92
C GLY A 142 7.95 -0.87 -12.41
N ILE A 143 6.92 -0.22 -11.86
CA ILE A 143 6.60 -0.17 -10.43
C ILE A 143 5.14 -0.60 -10.25
N LEU A 144 4.91 -1.50 -9.32
CA LEU A 144 3.57 -1.88 -8.87
C LEU A 144 3.16 -1.00 -7.70
N TYR A 145 2.05 -0.29 -7.85
CA TYR A 145 1.39 0.47 -6.79
C TYR A 145 0.16 -0.28 -6.30
N VAL A 146 -0.07 -0.34 -4.99
CA VAL A 146 -1.23 -1.04 -4.40
C VAL A 146 -1.79 -0.22 -3.25
N LEU A 147 -3.04 0.19 -3.36
CA LEU A 147 -3.81 0.86 -2.32
C LEU A 147 -4.41 -0.17 -1.35
N LYS A 148 -4.38 0.13 -0.05
CA LYS A 148 -5.08 -0.61 0.99
C LYS A 148 -5.51 0.33 2.12
N GLY A 149 -6.82 0.55 2.26
CA GLY A 149 -7.36 1.53 3.21
C GLY A 149 -6.85 2.95 2.92
N ASP A 150 -6.21 3.55 3.93
CA ASP A 150 -5.63 4.90 3.84
C ASP A 150 -4.11 4.89 3.56
N ALA A 151 -3.55 3.74 3.20
CA ALA A 151 -2.14 3.61 2.88
C ALA A 151 -1.96 2.98 1.50
N PHE A 152 -0.82 3.22 0.87
CA PHE A 152 -0.45 2.47 -0.32
C PHE A 152 1.03 2.06 -0.28
N ILE A 153 1.34 0.98 -0.98
CA ILE A 153 2.71 0.53 -1.19
C ILE A 153 3.12 0.70 -2.65
N SER A 154 4.41 0.88 -2.88
CA SER A 154 5.00 0.76 -4.22
C SER A 154 6.16 -0.23 -4.19
N ILE A 155 6.21 -1.13 -5.19
CA ILE A 155 7.21 -2.19 -5.29
C ILE A 155 7.89 -2.11 -6.65
N GLY A 156 9.21 -1.93 -6.63
CA GLY A 156 10.07 -2.03 -7.80
C GLY A 156 10.97 -3.25 -7.69
N VAL A 157 10.95 -4.12 -8.70
CA VAL A 157 11.78 -5.31 -8.80
C VAL A 157 12.84 -5.10 -9.87
N GLY A 158 14.11 -5.11 -9.46
CA GLY A 158 15.24 -5.02 -10.35
C GLY A 158 15.54 -6.34 -11.07
N GLY A 159 16.55 -6.32 -11.94
CA GLY A 159 17.00 -7.46 -12.74
C GLY A 159 16.76 -7.26 -14.24
N THR A 160 17.19 -8.25 -15.01
CA THR A 160 17.10 -8.27 -16.47
C THR A 160 15.82 -8.93 -17.00
N ASP A 161 14.93 -9.37 -16.08
CA ASP A 161 13.65 -9.97 -16.45
C ASP A 161 12.81 -9.00 -17.29
N ASP A 162 11.93 -9.55 -18.12
CA ASP A 162 10.94 -8.78 -18.85
C ASP A 162 9.88 -8.15 -17.91
N GLN A 163 9.07 -7.26 -18.46
CA GLN A 163 8.06 -6.53 -17.68
C GLN A 163 6.99 -7.47 -17.07
N GLU A 164 6.61 -8.52 -17.77
CA GLU A 164 5.60 -9.47 -17.30
C GLU A 164 6.11 -10.25 -16.08
N THR A 165 7.33 -10.76 -16.18
CA THR A 165 8.02 -11.46 -15.07
C THR A 165 8.21 -10.54 -13.87
N LYS A 166 8.63 -9.28 -14.07
CA LYS A 166 8.74 -8.29 -12.99
C LYS A 166 7.40 -7.98 -12.35
N LEU A 167 6.34 -7.83 -13.14
CA LEU A 167 4.99 -7.65 -12.61
C LEU A 167 4.55 -8.86 -11.79
N LYS A 168 4.79 -10.09 -12.26
CA LYS A 168 4.48 -11.33 -11.52
C LYS A 168 5.21 -11.37 -10.17
N LYS A 169 6.50 -11.06 -10.16
CA LYS A 169 7.33 -10.96 -8.95
C LYS A 169 6.80 -9.89 -7.99
N SER A 170 6.52 -8.69 -8.50
CA SER A 170 5.97 -7.60 -7.70
C SER A 170 4.62 -7.94 -7.08
N LYS A 171 3.73 -8.64 -7.82
CA LYS A 171 2.43 -9.11 -7.29
C LYS A 171 2.61 -10.11 -6.15
N ALA A 172 3.54 -11.06 -6.28
CA ALA A 172 3.83 -12.04 -5.25
C ALA A 172 4.33 -11.35 -3.95
N LEU A 173 5.20 -10.36 -4.07
CA LEU A 173 5.68 -9.57 -2.93
C LEU A 173 4.58 -8.69 -2.33
N ALA A 174 3.76 -8.05 -3.18
CA ALA A 174 2.64 -7.24 -2.72
C ALA A 174 1.64 -8.05 -1.90
N GLN A 175 1.30 -9.27 -2.30
CA GLN A 175 0.43 -10.16 -1.54
C GLN A 175 0.96 -10.44 -0.13
N LYS A 176 2.29 -10.59 0.03
CA LYS A 176 2.93 -10.76 1.34
C LYS A 176 2.86 -9.49 2.18
N ALA A 177 3.18 -8.35 1.57
CA ALA A 177 3.10 -7.05 2.23
C ALA A 177 1.69 -6.73 2.74
N LEU A 178 0.66 -6.99 1.92
CA LEU A 178 -0.75 -6.73 2.26
C LEU A 178 -1.28 -7.57 3.42
N GLN A 179 -0.69 -8.74 3.68
CA GLN A 179 -1.04 -9.57 4.85
C GLN A 179 -0.55 -8.95 6.18
N ARG A 180 0.41 -8.02 6.10
CA ARG A 180 1.04 -7.36 7.25
C ARG A 180 0.71 -5.86 7.32
N LEU A 181 -0.03 -5.35 6.36
CA LEU A 181 -0.51 -3.98 6.28
C LEU A 181 -1.91 -3.86 6.89
#